data_4a124ec15c6c26d22afed8ce58c4c12f
#
_entry.id   4a124ec15c6c26d22afed8ce58c4c12f
#
_cell.length_a   1.000
_cell.length_b   1.000
_cell.length_c   1.000
_cell.angle_alpha   90.00
_cell.angle_beta   90.00
_cell.angle_gamma   90.00
#
_symmetry.space_group_name_H-M   'P 1'
#
loop_
_entity.id
_entity.type
_entity.pdbx_description
1 polymer ?
#
loop_
_entity_poly.entity_id
_entity_poly.type
_entity_poly.pdbx_seq_one_letter_code
_entity_poly.pdbx_strand_id
1 'polypeptide(L)'
;PKFKSKKNPVRSYTTNCVNGNITLQNAKLELPKAGWIRIKQHRSIDDRYILKGATVSQEADDKYYVSLLYAAEEPEHEIRPVKTAIGLDFSMSELYVDSNGAHADYPHFFRKSQEKLAREQRRLSHCEKGSSRYMKQKKKIARLHAHIVRQRKDYLHKESRKIANFYDLVCIESLNMKEMSQDSRFGTSVHDNGWGMFTDFLSYKLECAGKKLVRIDKWYPSSKICSCCGKLKKELKLEDRIYRCTCGNQMNRDENAAINICREGLRISGVELDTERKIS
;
A
#
# COMPACT_ATOMS: atom_id res chain seq x y z
N PRO A 1 -4.58 -27.59 20.23
CA PRO A 1 -3.50 -26.78 19.68
C PRO A 1 -2.71 -27.57 18.64
N LYS A 2 -2.50 -27.01 17.43
CA LYS A 2 -1.66 -27.65 16.42
C LYS A 2 -0.20 -27.26 16.68
N PHE A 3 0.67 -28.23 16.88
CA PHE A 3 2.11 -27.99 17.04
C PHE A 3 2.74 -27.46 15.76
N LYS A 4 3.57 -26.43 15.88
CA LYS A 4 4.36 -25.92 14.75
C LYS A 4 5.52 -26.89 14.47
N SER A 5 5.52 -27.56 13.32
CA SER A 5 6.62 -28.42 12.90
C SER A 5 7.75 -27.63 12.23
N LYS A 6 8.97 -28.21 12.13
CA LYS A 6 10.08 -27.62 11.35
C LYS A 6 9.74 -27.39 9.88
N LYS A 7 8.73 -28.10 9.36
CA LYS A 7 8.23 -27.95 7.98
C LYS A 7 7.27 -26.79 7.81
N ASN A 8 6.76 -26.19 8.91
CA ASN A 8 5.87 -25.04 8.83
C ASN A 8 6.67 -23.81 8.31
N PRO A 9 6.23 -23.17 7.21
CA PRO A 9 6.91 -22.00 6.67
C PRO A 9 6.81 -20.75 7.59
N VAL A 10 5.80 -20.72 8.48
CA VAL A 10 5.59 -19.59 9.40
C VAL A 10 6.47 -19.75 10.63
N ARG A 11 7.58 -19.04 10.67
CA ARG A 11 8.52 -19.03 11.79
C ARG A 11 8.30 -17.76 12.61
N SER A 12 7.32 -17.78 13.49
CA SER A 12 7.02 -16.66 14.38
C SER A 12 6.76 -17.12 15.79
N TYR A 13 7.14 -16.27 16.72
CA TYR A 13 6.92 -16.41 18.16
C TYR A 13 6.26 -15.14 18.66
N THR A 14 5.09 -15.27 19.29
CA THR A 14 4.34 -14.16 19.87
C THR A 14 4.25 -14.35 21.37
N THR A 15 4.48 -13.29 22.13
CA THR A 15 4.34 -13.25 23.58
C THR A 15 3.65 -11.97 24.02
N ASN A 16 2.75 -12.09 25.01
CA ASN A 16 2.11 -10.94 25.62
C ASN A 16 2.98 -10.37 26.73
N CYS A 17 2.90 -9.07 26.94
CA CYS A 17 3.53 -8.41 28.09
C CYS A 17 2.66 -8.61 29.32
N VAL A 18 3.18 -9.40 30.26
CA VAL A 18 2.54 -9.68 31.57
C VAL A 18 3.59 -9.47 32.64
N ASN A 19 3.27 -8.65 33.64
CA ASN A 19 4.15 -8.36 34.77
C ASN A 19 5.57 -7.90 34.36
N GLY A 20 5.68 -7.12 33.28
CA GLY A 20 6.97 -6.58 32.85
C GLY A 20 7.95 -7.58 32.22
N ASN A 21 7.47 -8.75 31.78
CA ASN A 21 8.29 -9.80 31.18
C ASN A 21 8.84 -9.46 29.77
N ILE A 22 8.50 -8.30 29.23
CA ILE A 22 9.06 -7.74 28.01
C ILE A 22 9.53 -6.32 28.33
N THR A 23 10.80 -6.04 28.09
CA THR A 23 11.39 -4.72 28.36
C THR A 23 12.17 -4.26 27.15
N LEU A 24 12.00 -2.98 26.76
CA LEU A 24 12.78 -2.33 25.72
C LEU A 24 13.62 -1.22 26.32
N GLN A 25 14.94 -1.37 26.31
CA GLN A 25 15.86 -0.39 26.85
C GLN A 25 17.15 -0.32 26.03
N ASN A 26 17.61 0.87 25.69
CA ASN A 26 18.89 1.09 25.00
C ASN A 26 19.09 0.21 23.75
N ALA A 27 18.05 0.13 22.88
CA ALA A 27 18.05 -0.72 21.69
C ALA A 27 18.28 -2.23 21.98
N LYS A 28 17.98 -2.67 23.21
CA LYS A 28 17.91 -4.07 23.60
C LYS A 28 16.48 -4.40 24.01
N LEU A 29 16.02 -5.57 23.58
CA LEU A 29 14.70 -6.10 23.91
C LEU A 29 14.87 -7.35 24.75
N GLU A 30 14.27 -7.35 25.93
CA GLU A 30 14.14 -8.54 26.76
C GLU A 30 12.90 -9.31 26.37
N LEU A 31 13.04 -10.60 26.16
CA LEU A 31 11.94 -11.49 25.83
C LEU A 31 11.94 -12.72 26.73
N PRO A 32 10.77 -13.23 27.13
CA PRO A 32 10.66 -14.47 27.88
C PRO A 32 11.42 -15.60 27.16
N LYS A 33 12.21 -16.38 27.93
CA LYS A 33 13.04 -17.51 27.46
C LYS A 33 14.22 -17.14 26.54
N ALA A 34 14.22 -15.98 25.91
CA ALA A 34 15.29 -15.56 25.00
C ALA A 34 16.27 -14.58 25.65
N GLY A 35 15.87 -13.94 26.77
CA GLY A 35 16.67 -12.93 27.47
C GLY A 35 16.85 -11.65 26.63
N TRP A 36 17.94 -10.93 26.90
CA TRP A 36 18.26 -9.67 26.25
C TRP A 36 18.82 -9.86 24.84
N ILE A 37 18.14 -9.25 23.84
CA ILE A 37 18.51 -9.32 22.43
C ILE A 37 18.74 -7.89 21.92
N ARG A 38 19.86 -7.65 21.25
CA ARG A 38 20.13 -6.38 20.58
C ARG A 38 19.23 -6.24 19.34
N ILE A 39 18.51 -5.15 19.24
CA ILE A 39 17.65 -4.84 18.10
C ILE A 39 18.10 -3.54 17.42
N LYS A 40 17.73 -3.38 16.15
CA LYS A 40 17.83 -2.11 15.44
C LYS A 40 16.50 -1.37 15.62
N GLN A 41 16.45 -0.48 16.58
CA GLN A 41 15.30 0.38 16.82
C GLN A 41 15.30 1.52 15.79
N HIS A 42 14.16 1.73 15.10
CA HIS A 42 14.02 2.74 14.06
C HIS A 42 13.26 3.99 14.49
N ARG A 43 12.53 3.89 15.61
CA ARG A 43 11.71 4.98 16.16
C ARG A 43 11.89 5.04 17.67
N SER A 44 11.92 6.23 18.21
CA SER A 44 11.65 6.45 19.63
C SER A 44 10.17 6.13 19.89
N ILE A 45 9.90 5.60 21.05
CA ILE A 45 8.56 5.28 21.52
C ILE A 45 8.27 6.26 22.65
N ASP A 46 7.14 6.94 22.54
CA ASP A 46 6.67 7.89 23.55
C ASP A 46 6.22 7.12 24.80
N ASP A 47 6.51 7.64 25.98
CA ASP A 47 6.21 7.00 27.27
C ASP A 47 4.70 6.84 27.54
N ARG A 48 3.85 7.53 26.77
CA ARG A 48 2.40 7.34 26.78
C ARG A 48 1.94 5.97 26.28
N TYR A 49 2.81 5.28 25.54
CA TYR A 49 2.48 3.99 24.96
C TYR A 49 2.81 2.85 25.90
N ILE A 50 1.84 2.02 26.21
CA ILE A 50 1.98 0.84 27.07
C ILE A 50 2.28 -0.39 26.20
N LEU A 51 3.41 -1.03 26.42
CA LEU A 51 3.79 -2.26 25.72
C LEU A 51 2.86 -3.41 26.11
N LYS A 52 2.19 -4.01 25.12
CA LYS A 52 1.22 -5.11 25.30
C LYS A 52 1.74 -6.46 24.82
N GLY A 53 2.71 -6.48 23.91
CA GLY A 53 3.25 -7.73 23.41
C GLY A 53 4.33 -7.55 22.37
N ALA A 54 4.97 -8.65 22.03
CA ALA A 54 5.98 -8.73 20.99
C ALA A 54 5.79 -9.96 20.11
N THR A 55 5.97 -9.79 18.80
CA THR A 55 6.02 -10.89 17.85
C THR A 55 7.37 -10.88 17.14
N VAL A 56 8.15 -11.94 17.33
CA VAL A 56 9.40 -12.17 16.59
C VAL A 56 9.10 -13.05 15.40
N SER A 57 9.55 -12.66 14.22
CA SER A 57 9.40 -13.44 12.98
C SER A 57 10.73 -13.61 12.28
N GLN A 58 10.96 -14.80 11.71
CA GLN A 58 12.07 -15.06 10.80
C GLN A 58 11.54 -15.04 9.38
N GLU A 59 12.08 -14.16 8.54
CA GLU A 59 11.76 -14.11 7.12
C GLU A 59 12.57 -15.14 6.30
N ALA A 60 12.15 -15.35 5.05
CA ALA A 60 12.79 -16.31 4.15
C ALA A 60 14.25 -15.96 3.78
N ASP A 61 14.68 -14.72 3.98
CA ASP A 61 16.05 -14.26 3.79
C ASP A 61 16.95 -14.46 5.03
N ASP A 62 16.45 -15.19 6.05
CA ASP A 62 17.05 -15.49 7.36
C ASP A 62 17.20 -14.25 8.27
N LYS A 63 16.55 -13.16 7.99
CA LYS A 63 16.49 -12.01 8.89
C LYS A 63 15.39 -12.18 9.91
N TYR A 64 15.65 -11.68 11.12
CA TYR A 64 14.68 -11.62 12.20
C TYR A 64 14.15 -10.21 12.33
N TYR A 65 12.84 -10.11 12.55
CA TYR A 65 12.13 -8.88 12.82
C TYR A 65 11.31 -9.02 14.09
N VAL A 66 11.16 -7.94 14.80
CA VAL A 66 10.26 -7.85 15.95
C VAL A 66 9.22 -6.77 15.70
N SER A 67 7.96 -7.14 15.89
CA SER A 67 6.83 -6.20 15.96
C SER A 67 6.44 -6.06 17.42
N LEU A 68 6.46 -4.83 17.91
CA LEU A 68 6.04 -4.50 19.27
C LEU A 68 4.63 -3.93 19.22
N LEU A 69 3.72 -4.48 19.98
CA LEU A 69 2.36 -4.02 20.11
C LEU A 69 2.28 -3.08 21.32
N TYR A 70 1.85 -1.86 21.06
CA TYR A 70 1.61 -0.86 22.07
C TYR A 70 0.13 -0.48 22.10
N ALA A 71 -0.39 -0.15 23.27
CA ALA A 71 -1.64 0.54 23.45
C ALA A 71 -1.36 1.95 23.94
N ALA A 72 -2.18 2.88 23.46
CA ALA A 72 -2.26 4.24 24.00
C ALA A 72 -3.74 4.55 24.22
N GLU A 73 -4.02 5.46 25.12
CA GLU A 73 -5.31 6.16 25.09
C GLU A 73 -5.29 7.04 23.84
N GLU A 74 -6.08 6.69 22.85
CA GLU A 74 -6.18 7.51 21.66
C GLU A 74 -6.83 8.85 22.05
N PRO A 75 -6.19 9.99 21.74
CA PRO A 75 -6.90 11.23 21.74
C PRO A 75 -8.06 11.08 20.74
N GLU A 76 -9.25 11.45 21.10
CA GLU A 76 -10.36 11.59 20.15
C GLU A 76 -9.82 12.42 18.97
N HIS A 77 -9.70 11.79 17.81
CA HIS A 77 -9.26 12.50 16.63
C HIS A 77 -10.36 13.52 16.28
N GLU A 78 -10.12 14.77 16.58
CA GLU A 78 -11.00 15.84 16.11
C GLU A 78 -11.14 15.70 14.59
N ILE A 79 -12.36 15.45 14.15
CA ILE A 79 -12.69 15.40 12.73
C ILE A 79 -12.39 16.78 12.16
N ARG A 80 -11.33 16.87 11.38
CA ARG A 80 -10.93 18.14 10.78
C ARG A 80 -11.89 18.54 9.65
N PRO A 81 -12.23 19.81 9.52
CA PRO A 81 -12.97 20.28 8.37
C PRO A 81 -12.17 19.99 7.09
N VAL A 82 -12.84 19.48 6.08
CA VAL A 82 -12.23 19.20 4.78
C VAL A 82 -11.99 20.50 4.03
N LYS A 83 -10.74 20.86 3.82
CA LYS A 83 -10.33 22.05 3.05
C LYS A 83 -9.76 21.68 1.68
N THR A 84 -9.20 20.49 1.57
CA THR A 84 -8.54 20.01 0.36
C THR A 84 -9.01 18.59 0.04
N ALA A 85 -9.31 18.34 -1.24
CA ALA A 85 -9.72 17.01 -1.72
C ALA A 85 -8.97 16.63 -2.99
N ILE A 86 -8.78 15.32 -3.20
CA ILE A 86 -8.18 14.77 -4.41
C ILE A 86 -8.87 13.47 -4.78
N GLY A 87 -9.05 13.24 -6.09
CA GLY A 87 -9.44 11.96 -6.67
C GLY A 87 -8.22 11.24 -7.24
N LEU A 88 -8.14 9.95 -7.04
CA LEU A 88 -7.09 9.10 -7.58
C LEU A 88 -7.72 7.99 -8.43
N ASP A 89 -7.41 7.97 -9.70
CA ASP A 89 -7.77 6.88 -10.62
C ASP A 89 -6.64 5.87 -10.70
N PHE A 90 -6.97 4.58 -10.56
CA PHE A 90 -5.98 3.50 -10.63
C PHE A 90 -5.39 3.35 -12.02
N SER A 91 -4.07 3.36 -12.14
CA SER A 91 -3.36 3.10 -13.38
C SER A 91 -2.49 1.84 -13.30
N MET A 92 -2.58 0.98 -14.31
CA MET A 92 -1.74 -0.24 -14.39
C MET A 92 -0.29 0.07 -14.80
N SER A 93 -0.07 1.13 -15.56
CA SER A 93 1.26 1.56 -16.00
C SER A 93 1.98 2.38 -14.94
N GLU A 94 1.20 3.07 -14.14
CA GLU A 94 1.62 3.94 -13.04
C GLU A 94 0.87 3.50 -11.78
N LEU A 95 1.06 4.14 -10.65
CA LEU A 95 0.29 3.80 -9.47
C LEU A 95 -1.12 4.39 -9.56
N TYR A 96 -1.21 5.67 -9.92
CA TYR A 96 -2.47 6.40 -10.15
C TYR A 96 -2.23 7.63 -11.04
N VAL A 97 -3.34 8.15 -11.57
CA VAL A 97 -3.46 9.52 -12.08
C VAL A 97 -4.36 10.30 -11.11
N ASP A 98 -3.99 11.50 -10.74
CA ASP A 98 -4.77 12.31 -9.82
C ASP A 98 -5.66 13.33 -10.54
N SER A 99 -6.60 13.94 -9.79
CA SER A 99 -7.54 14.92 -10.34
C SER A 99 -6.92 16.28 -10.71
N ASN A 100 -5.62 16.48 -10.45
CA ASN A 100 -4.84 17.63 -10.89
C ASN A 100 -3.99 17.30 -12.13
N GLY A 101 -4.16 16.10 -12.71
CA GLY A 101 -3.41 15.63 -13.87
C GLY A 101 -1.99 15.15 -13.54
N ALA A 102 -1.61 15.03 -12.27
CA ALA A 102 -0.32 14.49 -11.91
C ALA A 102 -0.33 12.96 -11.92
N HIS A 103 0.78 12.38 -12.32
CA HIS A 103 0.99 10.95 -12.44
C HIS A 103 1.94 10.45 -11.36
N ALA A 104 1.58 9.34 -10.71
CA ALA A 104 2.49 8.68 -9.77
C ALA A 104 3.39 7.70 -10.51
N ASP A 105 4.60 8.16 -10.87
CA ASP A 105 5.59 7.36 -11.58
C ASP A 105 6.03 6.15 -10.75
N TYR A 106 5.48 4.98 -11.08
CA TYR A 106 5.77 3.74 -10.36
C TYR A 106 6.99 3.03 -10.97
N PRO A 107 8.04 2.75 -10.17
CA PRO A 107 9.32 2.24 -10.71
C PRO A 107 9.32 0.79 -11.20
N HIS A 108 8.23 0.04 -11.15
CA HIS A 108 8.12 -1.36 -11.58
C HIS A 108 9.24 -2.27 -11.04
N PHE A 109 9.40 -2.31 -9.74
CA PHE A 109 10.51 -3.00 -9.05
C PHE A 109 10.63 -4.48 -9.41
N PHE A 110 9.51 -5.18 -9.59
CA PHE A 110 9.51 -6.59 -9.99
C PHE A 110 10.04 -6.73 -11.43
N ARG A 111 9.53 -5.95 -12.38
CA ARG A 111 9.96 -6.01 -13.79
C ARG A 111 11.46 -5.74 -13.94
N LYS A 112 11.98 -4.72 -13.24
CA LYS A 112 13.43 -4.41 -13.22
C LYS A 112 14.29 -5.56 -12.69
N SER A 113 13.74 -6.40 -11.82
CA SER A 113 14.46 -7.52 -11.20
C SER A 113 14.17 -8.86 -11.86
N GLN A 114 13.22 -8.94 -12.78
CA GLN A 114 12.68 -10.18 -13.34
C GLN A 114 13.74 -11.06 -14.01
N GLU A 115 14.58 -10.48 -14.85
CA GLU A 115 15.67 -11.22 -15.53
C GLU A 115 16.68 -11.82 -14.54
N LYS A 116 17.08 -11.02 -13.54
CA LYS A 116 17.97 -11.48 -12.48
C LYS A 116 17.35 -12.62 -11.69
N LEU A 117 16.06 -12.49 -11.35
CA LEU A 117 15.32 -13.52 -10.63
C LEU A 117 15.23 -14.81 -11.45
N ALA A 118 14.84 -14.72 -12.72
CA ALA A 118 14.75 -15.86 -13.64
C ALA A 118 16.10 -16.58 -13.80
N ARG A 119 17.21 -15.82 -13.91
CA ARG A 119 18.57 -16.40 -13.96
C ARG A 119 18.89 -17.18 -12.68
N GLU A 120 18.61 -16.64 -11.52
CA GLU A 120 18.89 -17.30 -10.26
C GLU A 120 17.97 -18.53 -10.02
N GLN A 121 16.73 -18.47 -10.50
CA GLN A 121 15.80 -19.61 -10.47
C GLN A 121 16.29 -20.75 -11.39
N ARG A 122 16.75 -20.44 -12.60
CA ARG A 122 17.38 -21.46 -13.49
C ARG A 122 18.60 -22.10 -12.83
N ARG A 123 19.46 -21.31 -12.17
CA ARG A 123 20.59 -21.88 -11.41
C ARG A 123 20.13 -22.81 -10.28
N LEU A 124 19.00 -22.49 -9.62
CA LEU A 124 18.44 -23.34 -8.57
C LEU A 124 17.93 -24.68 -9.13
N SER A 125 17.30 -24.66 -10.32
CA SER A 125 16.79 -25.90 -10.96
C SER A 125 17.89 -26.89 -11.31
N HIS A 126 19.11 -26.42 -11.53
CA HIS A 126 20.30 -27.28 -11.77
C HIS A 126 21.01 -27.73 -10.48
N CYS A 127 20.53 -27.33 -9.30
CA CYS A 127 21.11 -27.80 -8.05
C CYS A 127 20.39 -29.06 -7.55
N GLU A 128 21.14 -30.02 -7.01
CA GLU A 128 20.58 -31.17 -6.33
C GLU A 128 19.76 -30.73 -5.11
N LYS A 129 18.49 -31.16 -5.06
CA LYS A 129 17.56 -30.81 -3.98
C LYS A 129 18.09 -31.26 -2.62
N GLY A 130 18.13 -30.33 -1.66
CA GLY A 130 18.63 -30.58 -0.30
C GLY A 130 20.13 -30.40 -0.14
N SER A 131 20.91 -30.26 -1.21
CA SER A 131 22.35 -30.00 -1.12
C SER A 131 22.63 -28.62 -0.51
N SER A 132 23.84 -28.45 0.02
CA SER A 132 24.33 -27.18 0.56
C SER A 132 24.28 -26.06 -0.50
N ARG A 133 24.57 -26.39 -1.77
CA ARG A 133 24.50 -25.46 -2.91
C ARG A 133 23.06 -25.05 -3.19
N TYR A 134 22.11 -26.01 -3.18
CA TYR A 134 20.68 -25.72 -3.31
C TYR A 134 20.19 -24.76 -2.24
N MET A 135 20.54 -25.00 -0.96
CA MET A 135 20.13 -24.15 0.15
C MET A 135 20.70 -22.73 0.05
N LYS A 136 21.97 -22.58 -0.36
CA LYS A 136 22.59 -21.27 -0.59
C LYS A 136 21.88 -20.51 -1.72
N GLN A 137 21.58 -21.22 -2.82
CA GLN A 137 20.88 -20.62 -3.98
C GLN A 137 19.44 -20.22 -3.63
N LYS A 138 18.71 -21.04 -2.89
CA LYS A 138 17.38 -20.72 -2.38
C LYS A 138 17.37 -19.46 -1.52
N LYS A 139 18.34 -19.30 -0.63
CA LYS A 139 18.51 -18.08 0.19
C LYS A 139 18.79 -16.85 -0.66
N LYS A 140 19.57 -16.99 -1.74
CA LYS A 140 19.84 -15.89 -2.67
C LYS A 140 18.57 -15.41 -3.35
N ILE A 141 17.73 -16.31 -3.83
CA ILE A 141 16.43 -16.00 -4.42
C ILE A 141 15.51 -15.34 -3.40
N ALA A 142 15.44 -15.86 -2.17
CA ALA A 142 14.64 -15.28 -1.10
C ALA A 142 15.06 -13.82 -0.79
N ARG A 143 16.38 -13.55 -0.78
CA ARG A 143 16.92 -12.18 -0.59
C ARG A 143 16.51 -11.23 -1.73
N LEU A 144 16.49 -11.71 -2.97
CA LEU A 144 16.03 -10.93 -4.11
C LEU A 144 14.55 -10.58 -3.99
N HIS A 145 13.69 -11.56 -3.66
CA HIS A 145 12.27 -11.30 -3.40
C HIS A 145 12.06 -10.31 -2.25
N ALA A 146 12.75 -10.51 -1.13
CA ALA A 146 12.67 -9.61 0.01
C ALA A 146 13.12 -8.17 -0.34
N HIS A 147 14.13 -8.02 -1.18
CA HIS A 147 14.59 -6.71 -1.66
C HIS A 147 13.50 -6.01 -2.49
N ILE A 148 12.90 -6.70 -3.45
CA ILE A 148 11.80 -6.17 -4.29
C ILE A 148 10.63 -5.72 -3.43
N VAL A 149 10.21 -6.57 -2.47
CA VAL A 149 9.09 -6.25 -1.56
C VAL A 149 9.40 -5.01 -0.71
N ARG A 150 10.64 -4.88 -0.21
CA ARG A 150 11.03 -3.71 0.61
C ARG A 150 11.09 -2.42 -0.21
N GLN A 151 11.61 -2.46 -1.43
CA GLN A 151 11.61 -1.31 -2.33
C GLN A 151 10.18 -0.85 -2.64
N ARG A 152 9.27 -1.80 -2.94
CA ARG A 152 7.85 -1.51 -3.17
C ARG A 152 7.21 -0.86 -1.94
N LYS A 153 7.38 -1.46 -0.76
CA LYS A 153 6.84 -0.92 0.49
C LYS A 153 7.35 0.49 0.77
N ASP A 154 8.64 0.74 0.61
CA ASP A 154 9.24 2.06 0.83
C ASP A 154 8.63 3.12 -0.08
N TYR A 155 8.52 2.82 -1.38
CA TYR A 155 7.89 3.71 -2.34
C TYR A 155 6.42 4.00 -1.97
N LEU A 156 5.62 2.95 -1.74
CA LEU A 156 4.20 3.10 -1.41
C LEU A 156 3.98 3.83 -0.08
N HIS A 157 4.88 3.64 0.90
CA HIS A 157 4.85 4.40 2.15
C HIS A 157 5.15 5.89 1.94
N LYS A 158 6.11 6.23 1.09
CA LYS A 158 6.46 7.61 0.77
C LYS A 158 5.32 8.29 0.02
N GLU A 159 4.79 7.64 -1.01
CA GLU A 159 3.71 8.19 -1.83
C GLU A 159 2.41 8.38 -1.04
N SER A 160 1.99 7.36 -0.27
CA SER A 160 0.81 7.50 0.59
C SER A 160 1.00 8.54 1.70
N ARG A 161 2.24 8.79 2.18
CA ARG A 161 2.52 9.85 3.13
C ARG A 161 2.41 11.24 2.49
N LYS A 162 2.93 11.37 1.27
CA LYS A 162 2.81 12.60 0.48
C LYS A 162 1.33 13.00 0.34
N ILE A 163 0.49 12.09 -0.16
CA ILE A 163 -0.95 12.35 -0.32
C ILE A 163 -1.62 12.68 1.02
N ALA A 164 -1.39 11.89 2.06
CA ALA A 164 -2.01 12.11 3.37
C ALA A 164 -1.59 13.42 4.04
N ASN A 165 -0.41 13.96 3.74
CA ASN A 165 0.03 15.25 4.27
C ASN A 165 -0.69 16.42 3.60
N PHE A 166 -0.94 16.35 2.29
CA PHE A 166 -1.47 17.48 1.51
C PHE A 166 -3.00 17.56 1.50
N TYR A 167 -3.70 16.42 1.53
CA TYR A 167 -5.15 16.38 1.33
C TYR A 167 -5.90 15.92 2.58
N ASP A 168 -7.07 16.54 2.83
CA ASP A 168 -7.94 16.19 3.95
C ASP A 168 -8.94 15.10 3.56
N LEU A 169 -9.33 15.06 2.28
CA LEU A 169 -10.21 14.06 1.70
C LEU A 169 -9.55 13.43 0.47
N VAL A 170 -9.44 12.12 0.45
CA VAL A 170 -8.96 11.38 -0.72
C VAL A 170 -10.05 10.46 -1.22
N CYS A 171 -10.35 10.52 -2.52
CA CYS A 171 -11.39 9.74 -3.15
C CYS A 171 -10.78 8.72 -4.11
N ILE A 172 -11.19 7.46 -4.01
CA ILE A 172 -10.72 6.37 -4.88
C ILE A 172 -11.90 5.49 -5.30
N GLU A 173 -11.72 4.69 -6.34
CA GLU A 173 -12.69 3.66 -6.71
C GLU A 173 -12.60 2.41 -5.80
N SER A 174 -13.75 1.75 -5.60
CA SER A 174 -13.84 0.44 -4.92
C SER A 174 -13.46 -0.68 -5.89
N LEU A 175 -12.15 -0.89 -6.11
CA LEU A 175 -11.65 -1.92 -7.01
C LEU A 175 -11.45 -3.27 -6.29
N ASN A 176 -11.88 -4.37 -6.93
CA ASN A 176 -11.56 -5.72 -6.45
C ASN A 176 -10.20 -6.17 -7.01
N MET A 177 -9.12 -5.79 -6.31
CA MET A 177 -7.76 -6.12 -6.72
C MET A 177 -7.50 -7.64 -6.79
N LYS A 178 -8.24 -8.43 -6.01
CA LYS A 178 -8.11 -9.90 -6.03
C LYS A 178 -8.64 -10.48 -7.34
N GLU A 179 -9.81 -10.05 -7.78
CA GLU A 179 -10.36 -10.46 -9.09
C GLU A 179 -9.48 -9.99 -10.24
N MET A 180 -9.05 -8.71 -10.22
CA MET A 180 -8.15 -8.17 -11.23
C MET A 180 -6.80 -8.92 -11.30
N SER A 181 -6.28 -9.40 -10.18
CA SER A 181 -5.03 -10.17 -10.15
C SER A 181 -5.14 -11.57 -10.72
N GLN A 182 -6.36 -12.12 -10.83
CA GLN A 182 -6.62 -13.44 -11.41
C GLN A 182 -6.77 -13.40 -12.94
N ASP A 183 -6.96 -12.21 -13.53
CA ASP A 183 -6.97 -12.05 -14.99
C ASP A 183 -5.57 -12.32 -15.55
N SER A 184 -5.49 -13.30 -16.46
CA SER A 184 -4.21 -13.73 -17.07
C SER A 184 -3.48 -12.61 -17.81
N ARG A 185 -4.20 -11.59 -18.30
CA ARG A 185 -3.65 -10.45 -19.06
C ARG A 185 -3.05 -9.38 -18.13
N PHE A 186 -3.60 -9.18 -16.95
CA PHE A 186 -3.28 -8.05 -16.08
C PHE A 186 -2.65 -8.46 -14.73
N GLY A 187 -2.75 -9.73 -14.35
CA GLY A 187 -2.37 -10.22 -13.02
C GLY A 187 -0.95 -9.82 -12.60
N THR A 188 0.04 -9.97 -13.49
CA THR A 188 1.42 -9.57 -13.19
C THR A 188 1.55 -8.08 -12.93
N SER A 189 0.88 -7.24 -13.72
CA SER A 189 0.92 -5.78 -13.57
C SER A 189 0.22 -5.33 -12.30
N VAL A 190 -0.93 -5.91 -11.98
CA VAL A 190 -1.66 -5.64 -10.72
C VAL A 190 -0.85 -6.04 -9.50
N HIS A 191 -0.19 -7.21 -9.54
CA HIS A 191 0.70 -7.65 -8.44
C HIS A 191 1.95 -6.78 -8.30
N ASP A 192 2.52 -6.30 -9.41
CA ASP A 192 3.70 -5.43 -9.37
C ASP A 192 3.34 -4.05 -8.84
N ASN A 193 2.22 -3.48 -9.27
CA ASN A 193 1.78 -2.13 -8.92
C ASN A 193 1.58 -1.93 -7.41
N GLY A 194 0.90 -2.86 -6.73
CA GLY A 194 0.69 -2.80 -5.28
C GLY A 194 -0.38 -1.81 -4.81
N TRP A 195 -1.36 -1.48 -5.66
CA TRP A 195 -2.46 -0.57 -5.35
C TRP A 195 -3.19 -0.88 -4.03
N GLY A 196 -3.55 -2.15 -3.79
CA GLY A 196 -4.19 -2.53 -2.53
C GLY A 196 -3.35 -2.15 -1.31
N MET A 197 -2.05 -2.43 -1.34
CA MET A 197 -1.13 -2.04 -0.26
C MET A 197 -1.01 -0.50 -0.13
N PHE A 198 -1.03 0.23 -1.24
CA PHE A 198 -1.03 1.69 -1.24
C PHE A 198 -2.28 2.24 -0.55
N THR A 199 -3.46 1.73 -0.92
CA THR A 199 -4.74 2.18 -0.35
C THR A 199 -4.86 1.83 1.14
N ASP A 200 -4.31 0.68 1.59
CA ASP A 200 -4.23 0.33 3.00
C ASP A 200 -3.32 1.30 3.77
N PHE A 201 -2.14 1.63 3.20
CA PHE A 201 -1.23 2.60 3.81
C PHE A 201 -1.81 4.02 3.85
N LEU A 202 -2.55 4.39 2.84
CA LEU A 202 -3.23 5.69 2.77
C LEU A 202 -4.35 5.77 3.80
N SER A 203 -5.18 4.72 3.92
CA SER A 203 -6.30 4.65 4.84
C SER A 203 -5.88 4.92 6.27
N TYR A 204 -4.97 4.13 6.83
CA TYR A 204 -4.58 4.33 8.23
C TYR A 204 -3.85 5.65 8.47
N LYS A 205 -3.13 6.19 7.48
CA LYS A 205 -2.44 7.49 7.63
C LYS A 205 -3.40 8.66 7.65
N LEU A 206 -4.46 8.60 6.84
CA LEU A 206 -5.52 9.60 6.86
C LEU A 206 -6.29 9.51 8.17
N GLU A 207 -6.68 8.30 8.59
CA GLU A 207 -7.36 8.04 9.85
C GLU A 207 -6.57 8.59 11.04
N CYS A 208 -5.28 8.24 11.16
CA CYS A 208 -4.38 8.79 12.19
C CYS A 208 -4.22 10.33 12.16
N ALA A 209 -4.57 10.98 11.05
CA ALA A 209 -4.50 12.43 10.91
C ALA A 209 -5.87 13.12 11.08
N GLY A 210 -6.95 12.39 11.41
CA GLY A 210 -8.33 12.88 11.47
C GLY A 210 -8.89 13.25 10.09
N LYS A 211 -8.34 12.66 9.02
CA LYS A 211 -8.70 12.88 7.61
C LYS A 211 -9.46 11.69 7.04
N LYS A 212 -10.03 11.81 5.85
CA LYS A 212 -10.94 10.79 5.30
C LYS A 212 -10.46 10.20 3.99
N LEU A 213 -10.59 8.85 3.85
CA LEU A 213 -10.54 8.14 2.59
C LEU A 213 -11.97 7.72 2.20
N VAL A 214 -12.43 8.18 1.04
CA VAL A 214 -13.74 7.83 0.49
C VAL A 214 -13.58 6.89 -0.67
N ARG A 215 -14.32 5.78 -0.65
CA ARG A 215 -14.37 4.82 -1.74
C ARG A 215 -15.70 4.98 -2.46
N ILE A 216 -15.66 5.42 -3.73
CA ILE A 216 -16.85 5.49 -4.56
C ILE A 216 -17.25 4.10 -5.05
N ASP A 217 -18.50 3.95 -5.49
CA ASP A 217 -19.01 2.69 -6.02
C ASP A 217 -18.24 2.25 -7.28
N LYS A 218 -17.94 0.96 -7.38
CA LYS A 218 -17.21 0.37 -8.53
C LYS A 218 -17.96 0.48 -9.86
N TRP A 219 -19.27 0.70 -9.83
CA TRP A 219 -20.12 0.86 -11.02
C TRP A 219 -20.30 2.32 -11.44
N TYR A 220 -19.77 3.26 -10.65
CA TYR A 220 -19.80 4.66 -11.04
C TYR A 220 -18.99 4.86 -12.32
N PRO A 221 -19.59 5.40 -13.40
CA PRO A 221 -18.93 5.46 -14.71
C PRO A 221 -17.94 6.63 -14.80
N SER A 222 -16.97 6.69 -13.90
CA SER A 222 -16.00 7.78 -13.74
C SER A 222 -15.33 8.17 -15.05
N SER A 223 -14.87 7.21 -15.84
CA SER A 223 -14.19 7.45 -17.11
C SER A 223 -15.14 7.84 -18.25
N LYS A 224 -16.46 7.60 -18.12
CA LYS A 224 -17.45 7.89 -19.17
C LYS A 224 -18.18 9.21 -18.97
N ILE A 225 -18.18 9.77 -17.79
CA ILE A 225 -18.78 11.07 -17.49
C ILE A 225 -17.82 12.18 -17.89
N CYS A 226 -18.33 13.22 -18.54
CA CYS A 226 -17.54 14.41 -18.82
C CYS A 226 -17.32 15.21 -17.55
N SER A 227 -16.07 15.41 -17.15
CA SER A 227 -15.72 16.22 -15.98
C SER A 227 -16.10 17.71 -16.12
N CYS A 228 -16.37 18.20 -17.36
CA CYS A 228 -16.79 19.58 -17.56
C CYS A 228 -18.32 19.74 -17.47
N CYS A 229 -19.10 18.96 -18.26
CA CYS A 229 -20.54 19.18 -18.40
C CYS A 229 -21.42 18.04 -17.82
N GLY A 230 -20.85 17.01 -17.24
CA GLY A 230 -21.57 15.87 -16.65
C GLY A 230 -22.21 14.92 -17.65
N LYS A 231 -22.09 15.14 -18.96
CA LYS A 231 -22.72 14.29 -19.97
C LYS A 231 -22.08 12.91 -20.01
N LEU A 232 -22.91 11.86 -19.99
CA LEU A 232 -22.46 10.46 -20.09
C LEU A 232 -22.16 10.11 -21.56
N LYS A 233 -20.97 9.63 -21.84
CA LYS A 233 -20.55 9.06 -23.12
C LYS A 233 -20.84 7.56 -23.14
N LYS A 234 -21.74 7.11 -24.00
CA LYS A 234 -22.15 5.69 -24.07
C LYS A 234 -21.01 4.78 -24.53
N GLU A 235 -20.29 5.20 -25.56
CA GLU A 235 -19.21 4.44 -26.18
C GLU A 235 -17.85 5.08 -25.84
N LEU A 236 -17.02 4.36 -25.10
CA LEU A 236 -15.63 4.67 -24.82
C LEU A 236 -14.84 3.37 -24.83
N LYS A 237 -13.91 3.24 -25.79
CA LYS A 237 -13.05 2.05 -25.90
C LYS A 237 -11.94 2.09 -24.87
N LEU A 238 -11.43 0.93 -24.48
CA LEU A 238 -10.29 0.83 -23.54
C LEU A 238 -9.00 1.45 -24.09
N GLU A 239 -8.89 1.50 -25.41
CA GLU A 239 -7.73 2.07 -26.14
C GLU A 239 -7.76 3.60 -26.19
N ASP A 240 -8.93 4.22 -25.96
CA ASP A 240 -9.09 5.67 -25.99
C ASP A 240 -8.39 6.30 -24.79
N ARG A 241 -7.24 6.91 -25.02
CA ARG A 241 -6.46 7.62 -23.98
C ARG A 241 -6.87 9.07 -23.78
N ILE A 242 -7.55 9.64 -24.79
CA ILE A 242 -8.04 11.03 -24.76
C ILE A 242 -9.57 10.99 -24.69
N TYR A 243 -10.09 11.58 -23.64
CA TYR A 243 -11.53 11.83 -23.51
C TYR A 243 -11.93 13.05 -24.35
N ARG A 244 -12.96 12.92 -25.16
CA ARG A 244 -13.52 14.02 -25.97
C ARG A 244 -15.03 14.09 -25.79
N CYS A 245 -15.54 15.27 -25.49
CA CYS A 245 -16.96 15.54 -25.28
C CYS A 245 -17.51 16.54 -26.30
N THR A 246 -18.80 16.45 -26.57
CA THR A 246 -19.53 17.41 -27.44
C THR A 246 -19.58 18.85 -26.89
N CYS A 247 -19.28 19.04 -25.59
CA CYS A 247 -19.15 20.38 -24.99
C CYS A 247 -17.80 21.06 -25.29
N GLY A 248 -16.91 20.40 -26.06
CA GLY A 248 -15.57 20.89 -26.36
C GLY A 248 -14.48 20.41 -25.41
N ASN A 249 -14.83 19.74 -24.30
CA ASN A 249 -13.83 19.21 -23.37
C ASN A 249 -12.99 18.12 -24.03
N GLN A 250 -11.66 18.29 -23.99
CA GLN A 250 -10.69 17.30 -24.45
C GLN A 250 -9.54 17.23 -23.44
N MET A 251 -9.33 16.04 -22.85
CA MET A 251 -8.31 15.84 -21.83
C MET A 251 -7.89 14.36 -21.74
N ASN A 252 -6.88 14.05 -20.94
CA ASN A 252 -6.52 12.67 -20.63
C ASN A 252 -7.73 11.97 -19.98
N ARG A 253 -8.00 10.73 -20.39
CA ARG A 253 -9.14 9.95 -19.91
C ARG A 253 -9.04 9.63 -18.42
N ASP A 254 -7.84 9.26 -17.97
CA ASP A 254 -7.61 8.86 -16.59
C ASP A 254 -7.67 10.10 -15.66
N GLU A 255 -7.21 11.27 -16.13
CA GLU A 255 -7.42 12.56 -15.45
C GLU A 255 -8.91 12.93 -15.36
N ASN A 256 -9.67 12.79 -16.47
CA ASN A 256 -11.12 12.97 -16.46
C ASN A 256 -11.81 12.06 -15.44
N ALA A 257 -11.38 10.79 -15.35
CA ALA A 257 -11.89 9.84 -14.35
C ALA A 257 -11.55 10.27 -12.93
N ALA A 258 -10.32 10.68 -12.65
CA ALA A 258 -9.88 11.13 -11.35
C ALA A 258 -10.67 12.37 -10.85
N ILE A 259 -10.97 13.33 -11.74
CA ILE A 259 -11.83 14.48 -11.41
C ILE A 259 -13.25 14.02 -11.04
N ASN A 260 -13.82 13.09 -11.79
CA ASN A 260 -15.15 12.55 -11.50
C ASN A 260 -15.18 11.73 -10.21
N ILE A 261 -14.12 10.96 -9.92
CA ILE A 261 -13.94 10.24 -8.65
C ILE A 261 -13.92 11.23 -7.48
N CYS A 262 -13.19 12.34 -7.61
CA CYS A 262 -13.14 13.38 -6.59
C CYS A 262 -14.52 13.99 -6.33
N ARG A 263 -15.24 14.37 -7.38
CA ARG A 263 -16.59 14.97 -7.27
C ARG A 263 -17.59 14.02 -6.63
N GLU A 264 -17.60 12.78 -7.06
CA GLU A 264 -18.50 11.78 -6.49
C GLU A 264 -18.16 11.50 -5.02
N GLY A 265 -16.89 11.44 -4.67
CA GLY A 265 -16.45 11.30 -3.29
C GLY A 265 -16.85 12.48 -2.40
N LEU A 266 -16.76 13.71 -2.90
CA LEU A 266 -17.26 14.91 -2.22
C LEU A 266 -18.78 14.83 -2.02
N ARG A 267 -19.53 14.47 -3.07
CA ARG A 267 -20.99 14.31 -3.01
C ARG A 267 -21.42 13.28 -1.95
N ILE A 268 -20.78 12.11 -1.93
CA ILE A 268 -21.08 11.05 -0.95
C ILE A 268 -20.74 11.50 0.48
N SER A 269 -19.70 12.30 0.63
CA SER A 269 -19.25 12.80 1.94
C SER A 269 -20.08 13.94 2.48
N GLY A 270 -20.98 14.53 1.67
CA GLY A 270 -21.74 15.73 2.03
C GLY A 270 -20.86 16.96 2.26
N VAL A 271 -19.68 17.00 1.59
CA VAL A 271 -18.70 18.08 1.73
C VAL A 271 -18.76 18.97 0.50
N GLU A 272 -19.04 20.26 0.71
CA GLU A 272 -18.87 21.30 -0.27
C GLU A 272 -17.54 22.00 0.01
N LEU A 273 -16.65 22.03 -0.98
CA LEU A 273 -15.45 22.84 -0.92
C LEU A 273 -15.78 24.25 -1.38
N ASP A 274 -15.35 25.25 -0.64
CA ASP A 274 -15.45 26.65 -1.09
C ASP A 274 -14.81 26.80 -2.47
N THR A 275 -15.62 27.16 -3.45
CA THR A 275 -15.27 27.18 -4.88
C THR A 275 -14.21 28.22 -5.25
N GLU A 276 -13.76 29.03 -4.32
CA GLU A 276 -12.71 30.05 -4.54
C GLU A 276 -11.28 29.54 -4.45
N ARG A 277 -11.05 28.31 -3.97
CA ARG A 277 -9.73 27.65 -4.02
C ARG A 277 -9.74 26.58 -5.09
N LYS A 278 -9.50 27.02 -6.33
CA LYS A 278 -9.20 26.20 -7.48
C LYS A 278 -8.32 25.01 -7.08
N ILE A 279 -8.74 23.84 -7.56
CA ILE A 279 -7.87 22.70 -7.80
C ILE A 279 -6.54 23.25 -8.36
N SER A 280 -5.56 23.41 -7.52
CA SER A 280 -4.20 23.85 -7.88
C SER A 280 -3.25 22.69 -7.76
#